data_beb63e5c2295e76827a05bc61928631a
#
_entry.id   beb63e5c2295e76827a05bc61928631a
#
_cell.length_a   1.000
_cell.length_b   1.000
_cell.length_c   1.000
_cell.angle_alpha   90.00
_cell.angle_beta   90.00
_cell.angle_gamma   90.00
#
_symmetry.space_group_name_H-M   'P 1'
#
loop_
_entity.id
_entity.type
_entity.pdbx_description
1 polymer ?
#
loop_
_entity_poly.entity_id
_entity_poly.type
_entity_poly.pdbx_seq_one_letter_code
_entity_poly.pdbx_strand_id
1 'polypeptide(L)'
;MRNSVLCSFVGLIAWVLAVAPLSAWAQEASFTVSQHGKQVGTASFHFVATADGYESSSMVRVTMQGLNYALSKNEELSSANELKHVQLSATVNEQAVNVTAAPDSAQVLMNISANGRSSTTRLDAHKNAVFLPDFDPGALETLLALAVNHNHRDLWAIVPKQAGSVVPVSLATYADEQGTLEGTPIAAHHLVATIGGAHTDLFFGPESQLLQAELPQAGFALVRTGFVLKPPTKPIVPAE
;
A
#
# COMPACT_ATOMS: atom_id res chain seq x y z
N MET A 1 83.44 -10.43 16.04
CA MET A 1 82.35 -10.74 16.95
C MET A 1 81.35 -9.56 16.85
N ARG A 2 80.26 -9.69 16.10
CA ARG A 2 79.21 -8.62 15.97
C ARG A 2 77.88 -9.32 16.00
N ASN A 3 77.15 -9.15 17.11
CA ASN A 3 75.79 -9.63 17.30
C ASN A 3 74.85 -8.65 16.64
N SER A 4 74.05 -9.13 15.69
CA SER A 4 72.91 -8.41 15.10
C SER A 4 71.62 -8.92 15.77
N VAL A 5 70.97 -8.03 16.48
CA VAL A 5 69.64 -8.24 17.06
C VAL A 5 68.58 -7.83 16.01
N LEU A 6 67.82 -8.79 15.53
CA LEU A 6 66.68 -8.58 14.65
C LEU A 6 65.44 -8.31 15.51
N CYS A 7 64.93 -7.08 15.49
CA CYS A 7 63.64 -6.74 16.06
C CYS A 7 62.52 -7.05 15.03
N SER A 8 61.72 -8.06 15.32
CA SER A 8 60.46 -8.34 14.55
C SER A 8 59.35 -7.44 15.03
N PHE A 9 58.91 -6.51 14.21
CA PHE A 9 57.71 -5.74 14.41
C PHE A 9 56.51 -6.54 13.91
N VAL A 10 55.69 -7.06 14.86
CA VAL A 10 54.39 -7.66 14.55
C VAL A 10 53.38 -6.52 14.46
N GLY A 11 52.98 -6.15 13.25
CA GLY A 11 51.96 -5.18 12.99
C GLY A 11 50.55 -5.78 13.20
N LEU A 12 49.88 -5.35 14.26
CA LEU A 12 48.49 -5.71 14.57
C LEU A 12 47.57 -4.86 13.67
N ILE A 13 47.08 -5.40 12.52
CA ILE A 13 46.06 -4.76 11.69
C ILE A 13 44.70 -4.98 12.35
N ALA A 14 44.23 -3.97 13.06
CA ALA A 14 42.86 -3.93 13.58
C ALA A 14 41.86 -3.69 12.41
N TRP A 15 41.12 -4.73 12.02
CA TRP A 15 40.00 -4.61 11.12
C TRP A 15 38.85 -3.90 11.84
N VAL A 16 38.67 -2.60 11.58
CA VAL A 16 37.45 -1.88 11.96
C VAL A 16 36.36 -2.32 11.00
N LEU A 17 35.52 -3.26 11.39
CA LEU A 17 34.26 -3.55 10.72
C LEU A 17 33.37 -2.31 10.87
N ALA A 18 33.34 -1.47 9.85
CA ALA A 18 32.35 -0.42 9.72
C ALA A 18 30.98 -1.11 9.53
N VAL A 19 30.22 -1.24 10.62
CA VAL A 19 28.80 -1.60 10.56
C VAL A 19 28.11 -0.40 9.92
N ALA A 20 27.92 -0.44 8.59
CA ALA A 20 27.04 0.52 7.91
C ALA A 20 25.65 0.39 8.57
N PRO A 21 25.03 1.49 8.99
CA PRO A 21 23.64 1.43 9.44
C PRO A 21 22.83 0.87 8.26
N LEU A 22 22.10 -0.23 8.49
CA LEU A 22 21.06 -0.70 7.59
C LEU A 22 20.07 0.46 7.51
N SER A 23 20.12 1.23 6.43
CA SER A 23 19.13 2.25 6.15
C SER A 23 17.79 1.52 6.09
N ALA A 24 16.94 1.73 7.09
CA ALA A 24 15.59 1.23 7.07
C ALA A 24 14.95 1.77 5.79
N TRP A 25 14.58 0.88 4.88
CA TRP A 25 13.95 1.28 3.63
C TRP A 25 12.58 1.85 3.98
N ALA A 26 12.41 3.14 3.79
CA ALA A 26 11.16 3.85 4.01
C ALA A 26 10.62 4.29 2.65
N GLN A 27 9.37 3.98 2.40
CA GLN A 27 8.64 4.44 1.22
C GLN A 27 7.50 5.34 1.68
N GLU A 28 7.42 6.54 1.10
CA GLU A 28 6.36 7.50 1.37
C GLU A 28 5.79 8.03 0.07
N ALA A 29 4.48 8.22 0.03
CA ALA A 29 3.83 8.87 -1.09
C ALA A 29 2.56 9.62 -0.66
N SER A 30 2.28 10.71 -1.39
CA SER A 30 1.07 11.50 -1.26
C SER A 30 0.28 11.45 -2.55
N PHE A 31 -1.05 11.47 -2.43
CA PHE A 31 -2.00 11.34 -3.52
C PHE A 31 -3.07 12.43 -3.45
N THR A 32 -3.47 12.87 -4.62
CA THR A 32 -4.71 13.64 -4.78
C THR A 32 -5.87 12.67 -4.98
N VAL A 33 -6.95 12.84 -4.23
CA VAL A 33 -8.20 12.11 -4.44
C VAL A 33 -9.14 12.98 -5.25
N SER A 34 -9.63 12.46 -6.37
CA SER A 34 -10.60 13.15 -7.22
C SER A 34 -11.85 12.31 -7.43
N GLN A 35 -12.97 12.98 -7.69
CA GLN A 35 -14.21 12.36 -8.14
C GLN A 35 -14.66 13.05 -9.44
N HIS A 36 -14.88 12.25 -10.49
CA HIS A 36 -15.20 12.75 -11.84
C HIS A 36 -14.25 13.87 -12.30
N GLY A 37 -12.95 13.71 -12.02
CA GLY A 37 -11.91 14.68 -12.38
C GLY A 37 -11.82 15.93 -11.49
N LYS A 38 -12.73 16.09 -10.51
CA LYS A 38 -12.66 17.19 -9.55
C LYS A 38 -11.97 16.72 -8.28
N GLN A 39 -10.94 17.45 -7.83
CA GLN A 39 -10.29 17.17 -6.56
C GLN A 39 -11.27 17.30 -5.39
N VAL A 40 -11.34 16.25 -4.56
CA VAL A 40 -12.20 16.18 -3.37
C VAL A 40 -11.42 15.83 -2.10
N GLY A 41 -10.11 15.54 -2.22
CA GLY A 41 -9.33 15.17 -1.04
C GLY A 41 -7.87 14.87 -1.31
N THR A 42 -7.24 14.31 -0.30
CA THR A 42 -5.85 13.85 -0.31
C THR A 42 -5.74 12.53 0.44
N ALA A 43 -4.75 11.73 0.07
CA ALA A 43 -4.36 10.54 0.81
C ALA A 43 -2.83 10.45 0.84
N SER A 44 -2.28 9.78 1.84
CA SER A 44 -0.85 9.50 1.94
C SER A 44 -0.62 8.19 2.65
N PHE A 45 0.52 7.58 2.40
CA PHE A 45 1.01 6.47 3.19
C PHE A 45 2.50 6.62 3.50
N HIS A 46 2.92 5.93 4.54
CA HIS A 46 4.31 5.76 4.91
C HIS A 46 4.53 4.28 5.26
N PHE A 47 5.56 3.67 4.67
CA PHE A 47 5.91 2.27 4.79
C PHE A 47 7.34 2.15 5.30
N VAL A 48 7.57 1.45 6.38
CA VAL A 48 8.88 1.31 7.00
C VAL A 48 9.20 -0.17 7.23
N ALA A 49 10.36 -0.59 6.78
CA ALA A 49 10.88 -1.92 7.12
C ALA A 49 11.32 -1.94 8.59
N THR A 50 10.92 -2.98 9.32
CA THR A 50 11.30 -3.27 10.70
C THR A 50 12.11 -4.56 10.77
N ALA A 51 12.61 -4.91 11.95
CA ALA A 51 13.34 -6.17 12.13
C ALA A 51 12.47 -7.41 11.82
N ASP A 52 11.15 -7.32 12.07
CA ASP A 52 10.21 -8.44 12.01
C ASP A 52 9.19 -8.34 10.88
N GLY A 53 9.36 -7.38 9.96
CA GLY A 53 8.44 -7.16 8.85
C GLY A 53 8.35 -5.70 8.45
N TYR A 54 7.13 -5.17 8.41
CA TYR A 54 6.86 -3.79 7.97
C TYR A 54 5.82 -3.12 8.86
N GLU A 55 5.96 -1.81 9.01
CA GLU A 55 4.91 -0.93 9.52
C GLU A 55 4.41 -0.05 8.40
N SER A 56 3.10 0.02 8.24
CA SER A 56 2.41 0.88 7.29
C SER A 56 1.50 1.84 8.03
N SER A 57 1.57 3.12 7.70
CA SER A 57 0.60 4.10 8.16
C SER A 57 -0.02 4.83 6.99
N SER A 58 -1.32 5.11 7.06
CA SER A 58 -2.05 5.82 6.02
C SER A 58 -2.91 6.92 6.62
N MET A 59 -3.03 8.01 5.88
CA MET A 59 -3.95 9.09 6.18
C MET A 59 -4.78 9.42 4.94
N VAL A 60 -6.09 9.57 5.10
CA VAL A 60 -7.02 9.93 4.02
C VAL A 60 -7.92 11.05 4.51
N ARG A 61 -8.18 12.03 3.65
CA ARG A 61 -9.18 13.08 3.87
C ARG A 61 -9.93 13.33 2.57
N VAL A 62 -11.25 13.16 2.61
CA VAL A 62 -12.15 13.43 1.48
C VAL A 62 -13.30 14.28 1.97
N THR A 63 -13.54 15.40 1.28
CA THR A 63 -14.66 16.29 1.57
C THR A 63 -15.39 16.62 0.28
N MET A 64 -16.64 16.23 0.21
CA MET A 64 -17.52 16.52 -0.93
C MET A 64 -18.97 16.58 -0.45
N GLN A 65 -19.89 16.91 -1.35
CA GLN A 65 -21.31 16.96 -1.01
C GLN A 65 -21.80 15.61 -0.42
N GLY A 66 -22.31 15.65 0.79
CA GLY A 66 -22.83 14.44 1.48
C GLY A 66 -21.78 13.53 2.11
N LEU A 67 -20.48 13.82 1.98
CA LEU A 67 -19.41 13.03 2.59
C LEU A 67 -18.30 13.92 3.13
N ASN A 68 -18.06 13.82 4.45
CA ASN A 68 -16.85 14.28 5.10
C ASN A 68 -16.18 13.06 5.73
N TYR A 69 -15.06 12.64 5.17
CA TYR A 69 -14.37 11.41 5.52
C TYR A 69 -12.92 11.69 5.88
N ALA A 70 -12.51 11.23 7.04
CA ALA A 70 -11.11 11.23 7.45
C ALA A 70 -10.76 9.85 8.00
N LEU A 71 -9.57 9.35 7.67
CA LEU A 71 -9.06 8.07 8.12
C LEU A 71 -7.59 8.20 8.51
N SER A 72 -7.22 7.56 9.61
CA SER A 72 -5.85 7.25 10.00
C SER A 72 -5.76 5.75 10.29
N LYS A 73 -4.85 5.05 9.61
CA LYS A 73 -4.59 3.62 9.78
C LYS A 73 -3.13 3.41 10.15
N ASN A 74 -2.88 2.53 11.12
CA ASN A 74 -1.57 1.92 11.36
C ASN A 74 -1.71 0.41 11.22
N GLU A 75 -0.77 -0.21 10.55
CA GLU A 75 -0.79 -1.62 10.21
C GLU A 75 0.61 -2.22 10.40
N GLU A 76 0.66 -3.37 11.05
CA GLU A 76 1.86 -4.19 11.18
C GLU A 76 1.73 -5.41 10.26
N LEU A 77 2.76 -5.64 9.45
CA LEU A 77 2.84 -6.73 8.49
C LEU A 77 4.05 -7.61 8.79
N SER A 78 3.96 -8.88 8.43
CA SER A 78 5.12 -9.78 8.42
C SER A 78 6.10 -9.42 7.28
N SER A 79 7.27 -10.04 7.25
CA SER A 79 8.21 -9.93 6.12
C SER A 79 7.64 -10.45 4.79
N ALA A 80 6.56 -11.24 4.83
CA ALA A 80 5.80 -11.70 3.67
C ALA A 80 4.59 -10.80 3.35
N ASN A 81 4.49 -9.61 3.95
CA ASN A 81 3.34 -8.69 3.88
C ASN A 81 2.00 -9.28 4.36
N GLU A 82 2.03 -10.31 5.22
CA GLU A 82 0.84 -10.85 5.85
C GLU A 82 0.45 -9.98 7.06
N LEU A 83 -0.84 -9.74 7.24
CA LEU A 83 -1.39 -8.94 8.33
C LEU A 83 -1.03 -9.54 9.71
N LYS A 84 -0.43 -8.75 10.59
CA LYS A 84 -0.22 -9.06 12.01
C LYS A 84 -1.22 -8.30 12.88
N HIS A 85 -1.36 -7.02 12.65
CA HIS A 85 -2.26 -6.15 13.40
C HIS A 85 -2.61 -4.92 12.57
N VAL A 86 -3.85 -4.43 12.74
CA VAL A 86 -4.26 -3.13 12.21
C VAL A 86 -5.08 -2.37 13.24
N GLN A 87 -4.83 -1.07 13.30
CA GLN A 87 -5.63 -0.10 14.03
C GLN A 87 -6.04 1.01 13.07
N LEU A 88 -7.34 1.24 12.96
CA LEU A 88 -7.91 2.28 12.11
C LEU A 88 -8.82 3.16 12.96
N SER A 89 -8.65 4.47 12.81
CA SER A 89 -9.55 5.49 13.33
C SER A 89 -10.08 6.32 12.17
N ALA A 90 -11.37 6.41 12.04
CA ALA A 90 -12.02 7.18 10.98
C ALA A 90 -13.12 8.08 11.53
N THR A 91 -13.42 9.13 10.78
CA THR A 91 -14.62 9.96 10.97
C THR A 91 -15.38 10.00 9.66
N VAL A 92 -16.66 9.66 9.70
CA VAL A 92 -17.57 9.68 8.56
C VAL A 92 -18.75 10.58 8.93
N ASN A 93 -18.85 11.75 8.28
CA ASN A 93 -19.89 12.75 8.59
C ASN A 93 -20.01 13.00 10.11
N GLU A 94 -18.87 13.34 10.74
CA GLU A 94 -18.73 13.62 12.17
C GLU A 94 -18.89 12.41 13.11
N GLN A 95 -19.20 11.23 12.59
CA GLN A 95 -19.29 10.01 13.38
C GLN A 95 -17.95 9.31 13.46
N ALA A 96 -17.45 9.12 14.68
CA ALA A 96 -16.20 8.40 14.91
C ALA A 96 -16.39 6.89 14.76
N VAL A 97 -15.48 6.25 14.06
CA VAL A 97 -15.38 4.80 13.88
C VAL A 97 -13.96 4.37 14.21
N ASN A 98 -13.80 3.40 15.10
CA ASN A 98 -12.52 2.77 15.37
C ASN A 98 -12.62 1.28 15.02
N VAL A 99 -11.59 0.76 14.36
CA VAL A 99 -11.49 -0.65 14.01
C VAL A 99 -10.13 -1.16 14.45
N THR A 100 -10.11 -2.31 15.08
CA THR A 100 -8.88 -3.11 15.25
C THR A 100 -9.11 -4.47 14.64
N ALA A 101 -8.10 -5.01 13.97
CA ALA A 101 -8.14 -6.38 13.48
C ALA A 101 -6.79 -7.06 13.66
N ALA A 102 -6.82 -8.35 14.01
CA ALA A 102 -5.64 -9.19 14.13
C ALA A 102 -6.00 -10.65 13.83
N PRO A 103 -5.05 -11.46 13.30
CA PRO A 103 -5.22 -12.90 13.21
C PRO A 103 -5.42 -13.54 14.59
N ASP A 104 -6.37 -14.47 14.68
CA ASP A 104 -6.65 -15.32 15.83
C ASP A 104 -6.87 -16.75 15.32
N SER A 105 -5.81 -17.55 15.30
CA SER A 105 -5.82 -18.93 14.77
C SER A 105 -6.24 -18.98 13.29
N ALA A 106 -7.35 -19.62 12.98
CA ALA A 106 -7.90 -19.73 11.63
C ALA A 106 -8.83 -18.57 11.24
N GLN A 107 -8.91 -17.52 12.07
CA GLN A 107 -9.80 -16.38 11.87
C GLN A 107 -9.05 -15.07 11.98
N VAL A 108 -9.68 -14.00 11.50
CA VAL A 108 -9.30 -12.62 11.82
C VAL A 108 -10.36 -12.09 12.78
N LEU A 109 -9.92 -11.71 13.98
CA LEU A 109 -10.78 -11.06 14.95
C LEU A 109 -10.81 -9.57 14.67
N MET A 110 -11.98 -9.03 14.33
CA MET A 110 -12.16 -7.61 14.05
C MET A 110 -13.13 -6.99 15.05
N ASN A 111 -12.67 -5.95 15.75
CA ASN A 111 -13.47 -5.17 16.66
C ASN A 111 -13.78 -3.81 16.02
N ILE A 112 -15.05 -3.46 15.97
CA ILE A 112 -15.53 -2.17 15.45
C ILE A 112 -16.24 -1.43 16.57
N SER A 113 -15.85 -0.19 16.80
CA SER A 113 -16.53 0.73 17.73
C SER A 113 -17.00 1.95 16.95
N ALA A 114 -18.32 2.18 16.95
CA ALA A 114 -18.96 3.30 16.28
C ALA A 114 -20.17 3.77 17.10
N ASN A 115 -20.35 5.08 17.24
CA ASN A 115 -21.50 5.68 17.93
C ASN A 115 -21.73 5.13 19.35
N GLY A 116 -20.64 4.90 20.10
CA GLY A 116 -20.72 4.36 21.48
C GLY A 116 -21.12 2.87 21.55
N ARG A 117 -21.21 2.17 20.41
CA ARG A 117 -21.46 0.74 20.33
C ARG A 117 -20.23 0.02 19.85
N SER A 118 -19.95 -1.14 20.41
CA SER A 118 -18.87 -2.01 19.96
C SER A 118 -19.42 -3.35 19.50
N SER A 119 -18.85 -3.87 18.43
CA SER A 119 -19.14 -5.20 17.91
C SER A 119 -17.84 -5.92 17.60
N THR A 120 -17.86 -7.25 17.74
CA THR A 120 -16.74 -8.12 17.37
C THR A 120 -17.22 -9.07 16.30
N THR A 121 -16.47 -9.13 15.20
CA THR A 121 -16.73 -10.06 14.09
C THR A 121 -15.55 -10.99 13.94
N ARG A 122 -15.82 -12.27 13.68
CA ARG A 122 -14.83 -13.26 13.29
C ARG A 122 -14.96 -13.51 11.79
N LEU A 123 -13.87 -13.29 11.08
CA LEU A 123 -13.77 -13.48 9.63
C LEU A 123 -12.83 -14.65 9.37
N ASP A 124 -13.05 -15.38 8.28
CA ASP A 124 -12.11 -16.44 7.87
C ASP A 124 -10.75 -15.83 7.55
N ALA A 125 -9.68 -16.43 8.08
CA ALA A 125 -8.33 -15.99 7.80
C ALA A 125 -7.84 -16.54 6.47
N HIS A 126 -7.26 -15.66 5.66
CA HIS A 126 -6.60 -16.01 4.41
C HIS A 126 -5.17 -15.47 4.43
N LYS A 127 -4.22 -16.27 3.95
CA LYS A 127 -2.78 -15.94 4.01
C LYS A 127 -2.44 -14.61 3.36
N ASN A 128 -2.97 -14.32 2.20
CA ASN A 128 -2.63 -13.15 1.40
C ASN A 128 -3.78 -12.13 1.45
N ALA A 129 -4.29 -11.86 2.66
CA ALA A 129 -5.37 -10.92 2.87
C ALA A 129 -4.82 -9.52 3.19
N VAL A 130 -5.31 -8.52 2.46
CA VAL A 130 -5.01 -7.10 2.68
C VAL A 130 -6.18 -6.45 3.41
N PHE A 131 -5.90 -5.70 4.47
CA PHE A 131 -6.90 -4.88 5.12
C PHE A 131 -7.14 -3.61 4.29
N LEU A 132 -8.29 -3.52 3.62
CA LEU A 132 -8.58 -2.55 2.56
C LEU A 132 -9.75 -1.63 2.91
N PRO A 133 -9.51 -0.52 3.63
CA PRO A 133 -10.48 0.56 3.78
C PRO A 133 -10.56 1.42 2.52
N ASP A 134 -11.57 2.30 2.46
CA ASP A 134 -11.77 3.20 1.32
C ASP A 134 -10.61 4.19 1.16
N PHE A 135 -10.21 4.43 -0.09
CA PHE A 135 -9.22 5.42 -0.51
C PHE A 135 -7.83 5.27 0.14
N ASP A 136 -7.48 4.12 0.69
CA ASP A 136 -6.21 3.88 1.36
C ASP A 136 -5.12 3.46 0.38
N PRO A 137 -4.17 4.35 0.04
CA PRO A 137 -3.09 4.01 -0.88
C PRO A 137 -2.11 3.00 -0.30
N GLY A 138 -1.91 2.98 1.03
CA GLY A 138 -1.03 2.01 1.69
C GLY A 138 -1.56 0.58 1.59
N ALA A 139 -2.88 0.39 1.66
CA ALA A 139 -3.49 -0.92 1.44
C ALA A 139 -3.36 -1.38 -0.02
N LEU A 140 -3.49 -0.47 -0.99
CA LEU A 140 -3.26 -0.76 -2.41
C LEU A 140 -1.79 -1.07 -2.70
N GLU A 141 -0.86 -0.40 -2.02
CA GLU A 141 0.58 -0.70 -2.09
C GLU A 141 0.87 -2.11 -1.55
N THR A 142 0.28 -2.50 -0.41
CA THR A 142 0.38 -3.86 0.13
C THR A 142 -0.18 -4.90 -0.85
N LEU A 143 -1.31 -4.60 -1.50
CA LEU A 143 -1.90 -5.47 -2.52
C LEU A 143 -0.95 -5.66 -3.72
N LEU A 144 -0.32 -4.59 -4.20
CA LEU A 144 0.67 -4.64 -5.28
C LEU A 144 1.92 -5.43 -4.85
N ALA A 145 2.41 -5.24 -3.63
CA ALA A 145 3.54 -6.00 -3.11
C ALA A 145 3.26 -7.52 -3.10
N LEU A 146 2.09 -7.94 -2.64
CA LEU A 146 1.67 -9.35 -2.67
C LEU A 146 1.49 -9.87 -4.10
N ALA A 147 0.85 -9.09 -4.97
CA ALA A 147 0.54 -9.49 -6.34
C ALA A 147 1.77 -9.58 -7.23
N VAL A 148 2.66 -8.60 -7.14
CA VAL A 148 3.79 -8.40 -8.06
C VAL A 148 5.09 -8.91 -7.47
N ASN A 149 5.48 -8.44 -6.28
CA ASN A 149 6.78 -8.80 -5.68
C ASN A 149 6.79 -10.24 -5.17
N HIS A 150 5.69 -10.69 -4.55
CA HIS A 150 5.55 -12.06 -4.06
C HIS A 150 4.85 -13.00 -5.04
N ASN A 151 4.34 -12.48 -6.17
CA ASN A 151 3.65 -13.24 -7.23
C ASN A 151 2.50 -14.12 -6.71
N HIS A 152 1.81 -13.67 -5.66
CA HIS A 152 0.65 -14.38 -5.15
C HIS A 152 -0.55 -14.22 -6.08
N ARG A 153 -1.33 -15.32 -6.27
CA ARG A 153 -2.54 -15.34 -7.09
C ARG A 153 -3.81 -15.56 -6.26
N ASP A 154 -3.66 -16.12 -5.07
CA ASP A 154 -4.74 -16.31 -4.10
C ASP A 154 -4.75 -15.13 -3.13
N LEU A 155 -5.38 -14.03 -3.57
CA LEU A 155 -5.43 -12.76 -2.84
C LEU A 155 -6.82 -12.51 -2.30
N TRP A 156 -6.87 -11.90 -1.11
CA TRP A 156 -8.09 -11.59 -0.41
C TRP A 156 -8.08 -10.15 0.12
N ALA A 157 -9.25 -9.55 0.24
CA ALA A 157 -9.40 -8.23 0.87
C ALA A 157 -10.31 -8.34 2.11
N ILE A 158 -9.84 -7.82 3.23
CA ILE A 158 -10.63 -7.59 4.43
C ILE A 158 -11.19 -6.17 4.31
N VAL A 159 -12.49 -6.06 4.04
CA VAL A 159 -13.19 -4.79 3.85
C VAL A 159 -13.90 -4.41 5.14
N PRO A 160 -13.47 -3.33 5.86
CA PRO A 160 -14.00 -2.99 7.18
C PRO A 160 -15.34 -2.24 7.14
N LYS A 161 -16.10 -2.37 6.06
CA LYS A 161 -17.45 -1.75 5.93
C LYS A 161 -18.50 -2.57 6.69
N GLN A 162 -19.47 -1.88 7.26
CA GLN A 162 -20.56 -2.47 8.04
C GLN A 162 -20.02 -3.35 9.19
N ALA A 163 -20.22 -4.66 9.13
CA ALA A 163 -19.70 -5.61 10.11
C ALA A 163 -18.35 -6.24 9.68
N GLY A 164 -17.79 -5.79 8.56
CA GLY A 164 -16.62 -6.37 7.92
C GLY A 164 -16.95 -7.58 7.05
N SER A 165 -16.15 -7.78 6.02
CA SER A 165 -16.22 -8.94 5.12
C SER A 165 -14.85 -9.31 4.60
N VAL A 166 -14.67 -10.57 4.20
CA VAL A 166 -13.52 -11.05 3.46
C VAL A 166 -13.98 -11.44 2.08
N VAL A 167 -13.36 -10.88 1.06
CA VAL A 167 -13.73 -11.11 -0.35
C VAL A 167 -12.50 -11.49 -1.16
N PRO A 168 -12.63 -12.39 -2.16
CA PRO A 168 -11.53 -12.72 -3.04
C PRO A 168 -11.17 -11.53 -3.93
N VAL A 169 -9.88 -11.44 -4.29
CA VAL A 169 -9.36 -10.47 -5.24
C VAL A 169 -8.89 -11.22 -6.47
N SER A 170 -9.47 -10.94 -7.63
CA SER A 170 -8.98 -11.42 -8.90
C SER A 170 -8.23 -10.33 -9.66
N LEU A 171 -7.16 -10.70 -10.36
CA LEU A 171 -6.27 -9.79 -11.04
C LEU A 171 -6.23 -10.06 -12.54
N ALA A 172 -6.26 -9.01 -13.35
CA ALA A 172 -6.03 -9.05 -14.79
C ALA A 172 -4.98 -8.02 -15.17
N THR A 173 -3.97 -8.45 -15.94
CA THR A 173 -2.89 -7.58 -16.42
C THR A 173 -3.25 -7.04 -17.80
N TYR A 174 -3.00 -5.76 -18.01
CA TYR A 174 -3.22 -5.06 -19.27
C TYR A 174 -1.89 -4.57 -19.84
N ALA A 175 -1.93 -3.96 -21.03
CA ALA A 175 -0.76 -3.38 -21.65
C ALA A 175 -0.24 -2.18 -20.82
N ASP A 176 1.08 -2.08 -20.74
CA ASP A 176 1.73 -0.96 -20.05
C ASP A 176 1.38 0.37 -20.72
N GLU A 177 1.25 1.39 -19.90
CA GLU A 177 1.01 2.76 -20.34
C GLU A 177 2.24 3.62 -20.12
N GLN A 178 2.25 4.82 -20.68
CA GLN A 178 3.32 5.79 -20.50
C GLN A 178 2.86 6.92 -19.61
N GLY A 179 3.74 7.35 -18.71
CA GLY A 179 3.48 8.49 -17.83
C GLY A 179 4.73 9.30 -17.57
N THR A 180 4.60 10.28 -16.70
CA THR A 180 5.74 11.00 -16.11
C THR A 180 5.56 11.05 -14.61
N LEU A 181 6.64 10.86 -13.86
CA LEU A 181 6.69 11.11 -12.42
C LEU A 181 7.71 12.23 -12.18
N GLU A 182 7.25 13.34 -11.59
CA GLU A 182 8.04 14.56 -11.39
C GLU A 182 8.75 15.04 -12.70
N GLY A 183 8.03 14.91 -13.82
CA GLY A 183 8.52 15.27 -15.15
C GLY A 183 9.45 14.22 -15.81
N THR A 184 9.87 13.17 -15.08
CA THR A 184 10.68 12.08 -15.62
C THR A 184 9.78 11.02 -16.25
N PRO A 185 10.03 10.60 -17.52
CA PRO A 185 9.26 9.52 -18.15
C PRO A 185 9.33 8.22 -17.35
N ILE A 186 8.20 7.57 -17.19
CA ILE A 186 8.07 6.29 -16.49
C ILE A 186 7.09 5.38 -17.24
N ALA A 187 7.41 4.08 -17.32
CA ALA A 187 6.45 3.07 -17.72
C ALA A 187 5.50 2.79 -16.54
N ALA A 188 4.20 2.85 -16.79
CA ALA A 188 3.17 2.51 -15.83
C ALA A 188 2.59 1.15 -16.20
N HIS A 189 2.89 0.13 -15.40
CA HIS A 189 2.24 -1.18 -15.54
C HIS A 189 0.78 -1.07 -15.14
N HIS A 190 -0.11 -1.72 -15.88
CA HIS A 190 -1.55 -1.66 -15.67
C HIS A 190 -2.10 -3.00 -15.20
N LEU A 191 -2.71 -3.01 -14.03
CA LEU A 191 -3.37 -4.16 -13.42
C LEU A 191 -4.79 -3.76 -13.03
N VAL A 192 -5.77 -4.62 -13.32
CA VAL A 192 -7.15 -4.46 -12.83
C VAL A 192 -7.39 -5.47 -11.72
N ALA A 193 -7.70 -4.97 -10.53
CA ALA A 193 -8.13 -5.77 -9.39
C ALA A 193 -9.66 -5.77 -9.32
N THR A 194 -10.29 -6.96 -9.29
CA THR A 194 -11.72 -7.09 -9.00
C THR A 194 -11.88 -7.53 -7.56
N ILE A 195 -12.48 -6.67 -6.74
CA ILE A 195 -12.62 -6.81 -5.28
C ILE A 195 -14.10 -6.76 -4.94
N GLY A 196 -14.68 -7.89 -4.52
CA GLY A 196 -16.11 -7.96 -4.22
C GLY A 196 -17.02 -7.56 -5.39
N GLY A 197 -16.58 -7.77 -6.64
CA GLY A 197 -17.30 -7.41 -7.86
C GLY A 197 -17.07 -5.97 -8.35
N ALA A 198 -16.36 -5.14 -7.59
CA ALA A 198 -15.94 -3.82 -8.03
C ALA A 198 -14.55 -3.86 -8.69
N HIS A 199 -14.38 -3.12 -9.79
CA HIS A 199 -13.08 -3.00 -10.47
C HIS A 199 -12.29 -1.82 -9.91
N THR A 200 -10.99 -2.03 -9.75
CA THR A 200 -10.01 -1.01 -9.42
C THR A 200 -8.87 -1.12 -10.40
N ASP A 201 -8.67 -0.12 -11.22
CA ASP A 201 -7.52 -0.02 -12.10
C ASP A 201 -6.33 0.48 -11.30
N LEU A 202 -5.20 -0.23 -11.35
CA LEU A 202 -3.98 0.07 -10.64
C LEU A 202 -2.86 0.31 -11.65
N PHE A 203 -2.28 1.50 -11.61
CA PHE A 203 -1.10 1.87 -12.38
C PHE A 203 0.08 1.94 -11.42
N PHE A 204 1.14 1.20 -11.70
CA PHE A 204 2.30 1.11 -10.82
C PHE A 204 3.60 1.15 -11.62
N GLY A 205 4.65 1.62 -10.97
CA GLY A 205 5.99 1.74 -11.56
C GLY A 205 6.80 0.45 -11.45
N PRO A 206 8.06 0.45 -11.97
CA PRO A 206 8.93 -0.72 -12.02
C PRO A 206 9.24 -1.36 -10.66
N GLU A 207 9.22 -0.59 -9.58
CA GLU A 207 9.43 -1.06 -8.20
C GLU A 207 8.12 -1.41 -7.49
N SER A 208 7.05 -1.66 -8.25
CA SER A 208 5.68 -1.93 -7.77
C SER A 208 5.06 -0.78 -6.98
N GLN A 209 5.67 0.44 -7.02
CA GLN A 209 5.12 1.60 -6.36
C GLN A 209 3.82 2.06 -7.03
N LEU A 210 2.79 2.29 -6.24
CA LEU A 210 1.51 2.80 -6.71
C LEU A 210 1.67 4.22 -7.30
N LEU A 211 1.26 4.41 -8.53
CA LEU A 211 1.25 5.69 -9.25
C LEU A 211 -0.16 6.28 -9.32
N GLN A 212 -1.14 5.43 -9.64
CA GLN A 212 -2.54 5.84 -9.75
C GLN A 212 -3.44 4.65 -9.46
N ALA A 213 -4.58 4.91 -8.82
CA ALA A 213 -5.67 3.96 -8.70
C ALA A 213 -6.97 4.61 -9.17
N GLU A 214 -7.75 3.89 -9.97
CA GLU A 214 -9.06 4.35 -10.43
C GLU A 214 -10.16 3.38 -9.97
N LEU A 215 -11.26 3.93 -9.51
CA LEU A 215 -12.47 3.20 -9.12
C LEU A 215 -13.61 3.64 -10.06
N PRO A 216 -13.66 3.09 -11.28
CA PRO A 216 -14.49 3.62 -12.35
C PRO A 216 -15.98 3.60 -12.02
N GLN A 217 -16.50 2.59 -11.31
CA GLN A 217 -17.90 2.51 -10.92
C GLN A 217 -18.33 3.65 -9.99
N ALA A 218 -17.41 4.19 -9.19
CA ALA A 218 -17.67 5.29 -8.26
C ALA A 218 -17.15 6.64 -8.78
N GLY A 219 -16.43 6.63 -9.91
CA GLY A 219 -15.83 7.81 -10.53
C GLY A 219 -14.69 8.42 -9.72
N PHE A 220 -14.06 7.66 -8.82
CA PHE A 220 -12.92 8.13 -8.04
C PHE A 220 -11.58 7.75 -8.67
N ALA A 221 -10.59 8.62 -8.45
CA ALA A 221 -9.20 8.34 -8.73
C ALA A 221 -8.30 8.86 -7.59
N LEU A 222 -7.26 8.08 -7.29
CA LEU A 222 -6.12 8.46 -6.46
C LEU A 222 -4.93 8.62 -7.39
N VAL A 223 -4.32 9.79 -7.45
CA VAL A 223 -3.18 10.06 -8.33
C VAL A 223 -2.01 10.52 -7.46
N ARG A 224 -0.88 9.83 -7.56
CA ARG A 224 0.35 10.17 -6.84
C ARG A 224 0.79 11.59 -7.22
N THR A 225 1.19 12.36 -6.24
CA THR A 225 1.72 13.71 -6.46
C THR A 225 2.90 13.66 -7.42
N GLY A 226 2.86 14.51 -8.45
CA GLY A 226 3.87 14.53 -9.51
C GLY A 226 3.70 13.49 -10.62
N PHE A 227 2.74 12.56 -10.50
CA PHE A 227 2.45 11.60 -11.58
C PHE A 227 1.41 12.14 -12.56
N VAL A 228 1.66 11.92 -13.85
CA VAL A 228 0.74 12.22 -14.94
C VAL A 228 0.74 11.05 -15.92
N LEU A 229 -0.40 10.38 -16.05
CA LEU A 229 -0.60 9.36 -17.06
C LEU A 229 -0.79 10.04 -18.42
N LYS A 230 -0.09 9.59 -19.45
CA LYS A 230 -0.30 10.09 -20.81
C LYS A 230 -1.53 9.43 -21.40
N PRO A 231 -2.37 10.18 -22.10
CA PRO A 231 -3.49 9.58 -22.81
C PRO A 231 -2.95 8.54 -23.82
N PRO A 232 -3.64 7.39 -24.00
CA PRO A 232 -3.22 6.37 -24.94
C PRO A 232 -3.09 6.99 -26.34
N THR A 233 -1.95 6.75 -27.00
CA THR A 233 -1.76 7.18 -28.38
C THR A 233 -2.77 6.43 -29.24
N LYS A 234 -3.76 7.13 -29.80
CA LYS A 234 -4.72 6.51 -30.73
C LYS A 234 -3.93 5.86 -31.83
N PRO A 235 -4.19 4.58 -32.18
CA PRO A 235 -3.59 3.97 -33.36
C PRO A 235 -3.96 4.85 -34.57
N ILE A 236 -2.95 5.28 -35.32
CA ILE A 236 -3.18 5.92 -36.62
C ILE A 236 -3.74 4.81 -37.51
N VAL A 237 -5.05 4.82 -37.74
CA VAL A 237 -5.66 3.94 -38.74
C VAL A 237 -5.14 4.40 -40.07
N PRO A 238 -4.44 3.55 -40.86
CA PRO A 238 -4.06 3.93 -42.23
C PRO A 238 -5.34 4.30 -42.99
N ALA A 239 -5.31 5.43 -43.65
CA ALA A 239 -6.39 5.78 -44.59
C ALA A 239 -6.36 4.73 -45.71
N GLU A 240 -7.52 4.03 -45.91
CA GLU A 240 -7.75 3.16 -47.07
C GLU A 240 -7.81 3.99 -48.36
#